data_eaf180392b37a42f1b787c87d8d64419
#
_entry.id   eaf180392b37a42f1b787c87d8d64419
#
_cell.length_a   1.000
_cell.length_b   1.000
_cell.length_c   1.000
_cell.angle_alpha   90.00
_cell.angle_beta   90.00
_cell.angle_gamma   90.00
#
_symmetry.space_group_name_H-M   'P 1'
#
loop_
_entity.id
_entity.type
_entity.pdbx_description
1 polymer ?
#
loop_
_entity_poly.entity_id
_entity_poly.type
_entity_poly.pdbx_seq_one_letter_code
_entity_poly.pdbx_strand_id
1 'polypeptide(L)'
;LTLWVVLAAAGLAAPAAAQAPAASSALVMPLRPVGDDPRVLWLGEGVALLVSDGLTALGRPAMARADRLAALDELELPEDGDLSRATLLRAAQVMGVRDLVTGTVQVVGETLTVTVRVVQVEAGRGFPEVREEAPLRDVFAIATRLAAAIAGVPAGSTPGPDAPPSLEVFEAFVKGLVAETPGTQRRFLERAVKAAPSYARAWLALWDVCSTEQEHSCALDAAQAVPTASRFHRRARFAAGRSLMALKRWDEAFAAFTQLMVETPAAAVYNNLGVIQLRRGSTPQTGKPVYFFNKAAEMAPESPDYFFNLGYAYWLDRDTPAAIYWLREVVRRRPADGEAHFVLGAALQAAGTTAEASRERELARQLSSQFSEWEKRPAIDQLGGVPRGLERASETETTAVRVDPALVSATQQEYQQLARFHFERGLRLAEQLQDREAVSEFRKSLYLSPYDAQTHLWLGRVWLRSGRVRDAIESLKISLWSTESLEGRLVLADALLSVDEPAAALVHAERAVQLAPESTEARALLTRSREAAAKVP
;
A
#
# COMPACT_ATOMS: atom_id res chain seq x y z
N LEU A 1 -13.46 -42.35 61.62
CA LEU A 1 -13.38 -40.94 61.12
C LEU A 1 -12.44 -40.94 59.92
N THR A 2 -12.99 -41.05 58.70
CA THR A 2 -12.25 -41.07 57.44
C THR A 2 -12.45 -39.71 56.74
N LEU A 3 -11.37 -38.94 56.60
CA LEU A 3 -11.35 -37.63 55.97
C LEU A 3 -11.21 -37.84 54.45
N TRP A 4 -12.18 -37.42 53.64
CA TRP A 4 -12.10 -37.36 52.19
C TRP A 4 -11.55 -36.00 51.76
N VAL A 5 -10.35 -35.96 51.17
CA VAL A 5 -9.80 -34.78 50.53
C VAL A 5 -10.30 -34.76 49.09
N VAL A 6 -11.13 -33.76 48.74
CA VAL A 6 -11.55 -33.50 47.37
C VAL A 6 -10.52 -32.57 46.75
N LEU A 7 -9.69 -33.09 45.84
CA LEU A 7 -8.84 -32.30 44.94
C LEU A 7 -9.71 -31.65 43.85
N ALA A 8 -9.93 -30.35 43.94
CA ALA A 8 -10.48 -29.56 42.84
C ALA A 8 -9.40 -29.35 41.79
N ALA A 9 -9.49 -30.03 40.64
CA ALA A 9 -8.68 -29.74 39.48
C ALA A 9 -9.16 -28.42 38.83
N ALA A 10 -8.45 -27.33 39.06
CA ALA A 10 -8.62 -26.09 38.30
C ALA A 10 -8.08 -26.30 36.89
N GLY A 11 -8.97 -26.53 35.94
CA GLY A 11 -8.64 -26.52 34.53
C GLY A 11 -8.18 -25.13 34.08
N LEU A 12 -6.89 -24.97 33.86
CA LEU A 12 -6.35 -23.83 33.14
C LEU A 12 -6.89 -23.87 31.70
N ALA A 13 -7.91 -23.07 31.41
CA ALA A 13 -8.32 -22.78 30.04
C ALA A 13 -7.12 -22.11 29.34
N ALA A 14 -6.53 -22.81 28.39
CA ALA A 14 -5.56 -22.21 27.49
C ALA A 14 -6.21 -21.02 26.78
N PRO A 15 -5.50 -19.88 26.62
CA PRO A 15 -6.03 -18.79 25.84
C PRO A 15 -6.29 -19.28 24.44
N ALA A 16 -7.52 -19.08 23.93
CA ALA A 16 -7.85 -19.34 22.54
C ALA A 16 -6.87 -18.53 21.69
N ALA A 17 -6.00 -19.22 20.98
CA ALA A 17 -5.14 -18.58 19.99
C ALA A 17 -6.06 -17.81 19.04
N ALA A 18 -5.87 -16.51 18.98
CA ALA A 18 -6.53 -15.68 17.99
C ALA A 18 -6.25 -16.32 16.62
N GLN A 19 -7.31 -16.82 15.98
CA GLN A 19 -7.20 -17.30 14.61
C GLN A 19 -6.74 -16.13 13.77
N ALA A 20 -5.52 -16.22 13.23
CA ALA A 20 -5.06 -15.35 12.17
C ALA A 20 -6.13 -15.34 11.07
N PRO A 21 -6.41 -14.20 10.42
CA PRO A 21 -7.37 -14.14 9.34
C PRO A 21 -7.01 -15.22 8.33
N ALA A 22 -8.03 -15.97 7.89
CA ALA A 22 -7.84 -17.09 6.98
C ALA A 22 -7.08 -16.59 5.75
N ALA A 23 -5.81 -16.95 5.65
CA ALA A 23 -4.94 -16.55 4.55
C ALA A 23 -5.63 -16.91 3.24
N SER A 24 -5.68 -16.00 2.28
CA SER A 24 -6.18 -16.27 0.93
C SER A 24 -5.47 -17.50 0.40
N SER A 25 -6.21 -18.52 0.00
CA SER A 25 -5.59 -19.79 -0.40
C SER A 25 -4.90 -19.68 -1.76
N ALA A 26 -5.30 -18.74 -2.60
CA ALA A 26 -4.74 -18.57 -3.93
C ALA A 26 -4.58 -17.09 -4.35
N LEU A 27 -3.47 -16.80 -5.02
CA LEU A 27 -3.23 -15.56 -5.77
C LEU A 27 -3.30 -15.89 -7.26
N VAL A 28 -4.29 -15.33 -7.95
CA VAL A 28 -4.41 -15.49 -9.41
C VAL A 28 -3.92 -14.20 -10.07
N MET A 29 -2.80 -14.30 -10.78
CA MET A 29 -2.24 -13.19 -11.55
C MET A 29 -2.96 -13.03 -12.89
N PRO A 30 -3.01 -11.83 -13.48
CA PRO A 30 -3.45 -11.66 -14.85
C PRO A 30 -2.66 -12.59 -15.79
N LEU A 31 -3.38 -13.27 -16.68
CA LEU A 31 -2.72 -14.18 -17.62
C LEU A 31 -2.08 -13.39 -18.76
N ARG A 32 -0.88 -13.77 -19.14
CA ARG A 32 -0.18 -13.09 -20.24
C ARG A 32 -0.84 -13.40 -21.58
N PRO A 33 -1.22 -12.39 -22.36
CA PRO A 33 -1.66 -12.60 -23.73
C PRO A 33 -0.51 -13.12 -24.59
N VAL A 34 -0.81 -14.10 -25.45
CA VAL A 34 0.13 -14.60 -26.46
C VAL A 34 -0.28 -14.02 -27.81
N GLY A 35 0.60 -13.19 -28.40
CA GLY A 35 0.34 -12.42 -29.62
C GLY A 35 0.02 -10.95 -29.32
N ASP A 36 0.01 -10.14 -30.38
CA ASP A 36 -0.09 -8.68 -30.28
C ASP A 36 -1.48 -8.13 -30.63
N ASP A 37 -2.53 -8.92 -30.50
CA ASP A 37 -3.90 -8.47 -30.79
C ASP A 37 -4.46 -7.61 -29.64
N PRO A 38 -4.55 -6.28 -29.80
CA PRO A 38 -5.05 -5.39 -28.73
C PRO A 38 -6.49 -5.67 -28.31
N ARG A 39 -7.27 -6.35 -29.18
CA ARG A 39 -8.68 -6.64 -28.90
C ARG A 39 -8.87 -7.65 -27.79
N VAL A 40 -7.84 -8.47 -27.51
CA VAL A 40 -7.91 -9.57 -26.53
C VAL A 40 -7.05 -9.35 -25.27
N LEU A 41 -6.35 -8.22 -25.14
CA LEU A 41 -5.51 -7.90 -23.99
C LEU A 41 -6.27 -7.96 -22.66
N TRP A 42 -7.55 -7.56 -22.66
CA TRP A 42 -8.41 -7.61 -21.48
C TRP A 42 -8.68 -9.03 -20.96
N LEU A 43 -8.50 -10.05 -21.80
CA LEU A 43 -8.75 -11.45 -21.42
C LEU A 43 -7.82 -11.93 -20.30
N GLY A 44 -6.59 -11.43 -20.23
CA GLY A 44 -5.67 -11.78 -19.16
C GLY A 44 -6.26 -11.51 -17.79
N GLU A 45 -6.74 -10.30 -17.56
CA GLU A 45 -7.41 -9.91 -16.32
C GLU A 45 -8.81 -10.56 -16.21
N GLY A 46 -9.55 -10.61 -17.31
CA GLY A 46 -10.89 -11.20 -17.33
C GLY A 46 -10.91 -12.67 -16.88
N VAL A 47 -10.02 -13.49 -17.43
CA VAL A 47 -9.90 -14.90 -17.02
C VAL A 47 -9.42 -15.02 -15.58
N ALA A 48 -8.46 -14.20 -15.15
CA ALA A 48 -7.98 -14.20 -13.76
C ALA A 48 -9.11 -13.92 -12.77
N LEU A 49 -9.96 -12.94 -13.06
CA LEU A 49 -11.16 -12.62 -12.26
C LEU A 49 -12.12 -13.80 -12.17
N LEU A 50 -12.45 -14.43 -13.31
CA LEU A 50 -13.37 -15.56 -13.37
C LEU A 50 -12.82 -16.79 -12.64
N VAL A 51 -11.52 -17.08 -12.77
CA VAL A 51 -10.86 -18.18 -12.06
C VAL A 51 -10.83 -17.93 -10.56
N SER A 52 -10.51 -16.70 -10.12
CA SER A 52 -10.55 -16.32 -8.69
C SER A 52 -11.93 -16.51 -8.09
N ASP A 53 -12.97 -16.11 -8.81
CA ASP A 53 -14.36 -16.32 -8.39
C ASP A 53 -14.73 -17.78 -8.31
N GLY A 54 -14.34 -18.55 -9.32
CA GLY A 54 -14.59 -19.99 -9.37
C GLY A 54 -13.91 -20.72 -8.21
N LEU A 55 -12.66 -20.39 -7.90
CA LEU A 55 -11.93 -20.96 -6.75
C LEU A 55 -12.63 -20.62 -5.43
N THR A 56 -13.04 -19.37 -5.26
CA THR A 56 -13.75 -18.92 -4.07
C THR A 56 -15.09 -19.66 -3.91
N ALA A 57 -15.84 -19.82 -4.99
CA ALA A 57 -17.10 -20.56 -5.00
C ALA A 57 -16.92 -22.06 -4.67
N LEU A 58 -15.75 -22.63 -4.97
CA LEU A 58 -15.36 -24.00 -4.63
C LEU A 58 -14.78 -24.15 -3.20
N GLY A 59 -14.87 -23.10 -2.38
CA GLY A 59 -14.35 -23.13 -1.01
C GLY A 59 -12.83 -22.99 -0.91
N ARG A 60 -12.17 -22.55 -1.98
CA ARG A 60 -10.76 -22.15 -2.01
C ARG A 60 -10.65 -20.62 -2.17
N PRO A 61 -10.65 -19.85 -1.07
CA PRO A 61 -10.64 -18.39 -1.17
C PRO A 61 -9.46 -17.91 -2.03
N ALA A 62 -9.76 -17.14 -3.07
CA ALA A 62 -8.75 -16.46 -3.87
C ALA A 62 -8.71 -14.97 -3.52
N MET A 63 -7.52 -14.39 -3.58
CA MET A 63 -7.32 -12.96 -3.35
C MET A 63 -8.13 -12.15 -4.36
N ALA A 64 -8.92 -11.19 -3.88
CA ALA A 64 -9.67 -10.30 -4.73
C ALA A 64 -8.73 -9.37 -5.53
N ARG A 65 -9.18 -8.89 -6.70
CA ARG A 65 -8.40 -7.96 -7.53
C ARG A 65 -7.92 -6.73 -6.73
N ALA A 66 -8.83 -6.11 -5.98
CA ALA A 66 -8.48 -4.92 -5.20
C ALA A 66 -7.39 -5.19 -4.15
N ASP A 67 -7.47 -6.33 -3.44
CA ASP A 67 -6.46 -6.73 -2.46
C ASP A 67 -5.13 -7.08 -3.14
N ARG A 68 -5.18 -7.71 -4.32
CA ARG A 68 -3.97 -7.98 -5.13
C ARG A 68 -3.28 -6.69 -5.54
N LEU A 69 -4.03 -5.71 -6.05
CA LEU A 69 -3.47 -4.43 -6.47
C LEU A 69 -2.90 -3.65 -5.29
N ALA A 70 -3.62 -3.57 -4.18
CA ALA A 70 -3.14 -2.92 -2.96
C ALA A 70 -1.85 -3.58 -2.42
N ALA A 71 -1.76 -4.92 -2.46
CA ALA A 71 -0.58 -5.64 -2.01
C ALA A 71 0.62 -5.46 -2.99
N LEU A 72 0.38 -5.38 -4.29
CA LEU A 72 1.43 -5.08 -5.27
C LEU A 72 1.96 -3.65 -5.11
N ASP A 73 1.08 -2.68 -4.88
CA ASP A 73 1.44 -1.29 -4.59
C ASP A 73 2.27 -1.17 -3.30
N GLU A 74 1.86 -1.83 -2.22
CA GLU A 74 2.61 -1.88 -0.96
C GLU A 74 4.02 -2.51 -1.12
N LEU A 75 4.17 -3.44 -2.08
CA LEU A 75 5.43 -4.06 -2.44
C LEU A 75 6.22 -3.27 -3.50
N GLU A 76 5.72 -2.13 -3.94
CA GLU A 76 6.30 -1.31 -5.02
C GLU A 76 6.51 -2.12 -6.32
N LEU A 77 5.59 -3.07 -6.61
CA LEU A 77 5.62 -3.90 -7.80
C LEU A 77 4.60 -3.39 -8.83
N PRO A 78 4.98 -3.32 -10.12
CA PRO A 78 4.05 -2.86 -11.17
C PRO A 78 2.89 -3.85 -11.36
N GLU A 79 1.69 -3.31 -11.56
CA GLU A 79 0.46 -4.08 -11.80
C GLU A 79 0.52 -4.85 -13.12
N ASP A 80 1.06 -4.22 -14.17
CA ASP A 80 1.12 -4.71 -15.55
C ASP A 80 2.53 -5.20 -15.95
N GLY A 81 3.45 -5.27 -15.00
CA GLY A 81 4.83 -5.63 -15.26
C GLY A 81 4.98 -7.11 -15.64
N ASP A 82 5.88 -7.39 -16.59
CA ASP A 82 6.31 -8.75 -16.89
C ASP A 82 7.22 -9.25 -15.75
N LEU A 83 6.59 -9.45 -14.57
CA LEU A 83 7.30 -9.85 -13.37
C LEU A 83 7.92 -11.23 -13.54
N SER A 84 9.17 -11.37 -13.12
CA SER A 84 9.84 -12.66 -13.14
C SER A 84 9.11 -13.66 -12.24
N ARG A 85 9.22 -14.95 -12.55
CA ARG A 85 8.63 -16.02 -11.74
C ARG A 85 9.14 -15.98 -10.29
N ALA A 86 10.40 -15.60 -10.08
CA ALA A 86 10.99 -15.47 -8.77
C ALA A 86 10.37 -14.30 -7.99
N THR A 87 10.17 -13.16 -8.65
CA THR A 87 9.50 -11.99 -8.06
C THR A 87 8.07 -12.31 -7.66
N LEU A 88 7.31 -12.98 -8.54
CA LEU A 88 5.92 -13.39 -8.25
C LEU A 88 5.84 -14.38 -7.08
N LEU A 89 6.75 -15.35 -7.00
CA LEU A 89 6.82 -16.27 -5.86
C LEU A 89 7.12 -15.53 -4.56
N ARG A 90 8.07 -14.59 -4.60
CA ARG A 90 8.42 -13.80 -3.43
C ARG A 90 7.25 -12.92 -2.98
N ALA A 91 6.60 -12.23 -3.91
CA ALA A 91 5.40 -11.44 -3.63
C ALA A 91 4.31 -12.32 -2.99
N ALA A 92 4.02 -13.49 -3.57
CA ALA A 92 3.04 -14.43 -3.05
C ALA A 92 3.39 -14.93 -1.63
N GLN A 93 4.69 -15.15 -1.32
CA GLN A 93 5.15 -15.48 0.04
C GLN A 93 4.85 -14.35 1.03
N VAL A 94 5.19 -13.12 0.66
CA VAL A 94 4.97 -11.93 1.52
C VAL A 94 3.48 -11.66 1.73
N MET A 95 2.66 -11.89 0.69
CA MET A 95 1.20 -11.82 0.78
C MET A 95 0.58 -12.97 1.59
N GLY A 96 1.37 -13.96 2.01
CA GLY A 96 0.90 -15.10 2.80
C GLY A 96 -0.08 -16.02 2.07
N VAL A 97 -0.03 -16.09 0.73
CA VAL A 97 -0.90 -16.95 -0.06
C VAL A 97 -0.28 -18.35 -0.23
N ARG A 98 -1.13 -19.37 -0.28
CA ARG A 98 -0.71 -20.76 -0.41
C ARG A 98 -0.32 -21.12 -1.84
N ASP A 99 -1.17 -20.76 -2.80
CA ASP A 99 -1.05 -21.14 -4.20
C ASP A 99 -0.94 -19.91 -5.10
N LEU A 100 0.08 -19.88 -5.96
CA LEU A 100 0.25 -18.87 -7.00
C LEU A 100 -0.22 -19.45 -8.33
N VAL A 101 -1.18 -18.80 -8.98
CA VAL A 101 -1.70 -19.17 -10.30
C VAL A 101 -1.23 -18.16 -11.33
N THR A 102 -0.50 -18.62 -12.33
CA THR A 102 -0.02 -17.85 -13.47
C THR A 102 -0.35 -18.56 -14.77
N GLY A 103 -0.26 -17.88 -15.91
CA GLY A 103 -0.56 -18.57 -17.17
C GLY A 103 -0.53 -17.66 -18.39
N THR A 104 -1.08 -18.16 -19.47
CA THR A 104 -1.18 -17.46 -20.74
C THR A 104 -2.59 -17.60 -21.33
N VAL A 105 -2.97 -16.60 -22.11
CA VAL A 105 -4.21 -16.58 -22.88
C VAL A 105 -3.89 -16.28 -24.35
N GLN A 106 -4.48 -17.05 -25.26
CA GLN A 106 -4.27 -16.88 -26.70
C GLN A 106 -5.62 -17.00 -27.42
N VAL A 107 -5.83 -16.14 -28.40
CA VAL A 107 -6.98 -16.23 -29.32
C VAL A 107 -6.48 -16.41 -30.74
N VAL A 108 -6.95 -17.45 -31.40
CA VAL A 108 -6.67 -17.71 -32.80
C VAL A 108 -8.00 -17.87 -33.54
N GLY A 109 -8.32 -16.89 -34.37
CA GLY A 109 -9.66 -16.81 -34.95
C GLY A 109 -10.74 -16.60 -33.87
N GLU A 110 -11.64 -17.53 -33.70
CA GLU A 110 -12.67 -17.52 -32.65
C GLU A 110 -12.32 -18.44 -31.46
N THR A 111 -11.20 -19.14 -31.52
CA THR A 111 -10.80 -20.11 -30.51
C THR A 111 -9.94 -19.47 -29.44
N LEU A 112 -10.39 -19.54 -28.18
CA LEU A 112 -9.66 -19.14 -26.99
C LEU A 112 -8.95 -20.37 -26.41
N THR A 113 -7.64 -20.26 -26.23
CA THR A 113 -6.81 -21.21 -25.49
C THR A 113 -6.31 -20.54 -24.22
N VAL A 114 -6.53 -21.17 -23.08
CA VAL A 114 -6.03 -20.71 -21.77
C VAL A 114 -5.15 -21.82 -21.19
N THR A 115 -3.94 -21.44 -20.81
CA THR A 115 -3.00 -22.34 -20.12
C THR A 115 -2.66 -21.75 -18.75
N VAL A 116 -2.88 -22.51 -17.69
CA VAL A 116 -2.59 -22.08 -16.31
C VAL A 116 -1.61 -23.02 -15.64
N ARG A 117 -0.75 -22.47 -14.80
CA ARG A 117 0.19 -23.21 -13.96
C ARG A 117 -0.01 -22.77 -12.52
N VAL A 118 -0.09 -23.76 -11.62
CA VAL A 118 -0.19 -23.52 -10.17
C VAL A 118 1.15 -23.86 -9.53
N VAL A 119 1.59 -23.00 -8.62
CA VAL A 119 2.79 -23.22 -7.80
C VAL A 119 2.39 -23.11 -6.34
N GLN A 120 2.65 -24.13 -5.55
CA GLN A 120 2.53 -24.08 -4.10
C GLN A 120 3.69 -23.26 -3.53
N VAL A 121 3.37 -22.13 -2.91
CA VAL A 121 4.33 -21.07 -2.57
C VAL A 121 5.37 -21.55 -1.55
N GLU A 122 4.94 -22.18 -0.44
CA GLU A 122 5.85 -22.65 0.61
C GLU A 122 6.81 -23.75 0.13
N ALA A 123 6.29 -24.71 -0.65
CA ALA A 123 7.08 -25.84 -1.13
C ALA A 123 7.86 -25.55 -2.41
N GLY A 124 7.59 -24.44 -3.09
CA GLY A 124 8.13 -24.13 -4.41
C GLY A 124 7.72 -25.17 -5.48
N ARG A 125 6.72 -26.01 -5.19
CA ARG A 125 6.31 -27.13 -6.03
C ARG A 125 5.33 -26.69 -7.10
N GLY A 126 5.71 -26.85 -8.37
CA GLY A 126 4.79 -26.67 -9.50
C GLY A 126 3.90 -27.88 -9.73
N PHE A 127 2.64 -27.63 -10.06
CA PHE A 127 1.72 -28.66 -10.56
C PHE A 127 1.76 -28.72 -12.10
N PRO A 128 1.27 -29.81 -12.71
CA PRO A 128 1.12 -29.87 -14.16
C PRO A 128 0.30 -28.71 -14.71
N GLU A 129 0.62 -28.27 -15.90
CA GLU A 129 -0.16 -27.23 -16.58
C GLU A 129 -1.56 -27.75 -16.91
N VAL A 130 -2.55 -26.91 -16.68
CA VAL A 130 -3.92 -27.13 -17.12
C VAL A 130 -4.17 -26.27 -18.35
N ARG A 131 -4.58 -26.90 -19.44
CA ARG A 131 -4.92 -26.25 -20.70
C ARG A 131 -6.38 -26.51 -21.06
N GLU A 132 -7.08 -25.43 -21.37
CA GLU A 132 -8.45 -25.44 -21.84
C GLU A 132 -8.56 -24.72 -23.16
N GLU A 133 -9.40 -25.24 -24.07
CA GLU A 133 -9.61 -24.69 -25.39
C GLU A 133 -11.09 -24.76 -25.77
N ALA A 134 -11.67 -23.65 -26.20
CA ALA A 134 -13.04 -23.56 -26.67
C ALA A 134 -13.27 -22.24 -27.44
N PRO A 135 -14.42 -22.04 -28.10
CA PRO A 135 -14.78 -20.74 -28.66
C PRO A 135 -14.73 -19.62 -27.60
N LEU A 136 -14.28 -18.40 -28.00
CA LEU A 136 -14.16 -17.25 -27.09
C LEU A 136 -15.47 -16.94 -26.34
N ARG A 137 -16.63 -17.15 -26.98
CA ARG A 137 -17.95 -16.99 -26.34
C ARG A 137 -18.15 -17.87 -25.11
N ASP A 138 -17.41 -18.95 -24.99
CA ASP A 138 -17.48 -19.93 -23.90
C ASP A 138 -16.47 -19.66 -22.78
N VAL A 139 -15.91 -18.44 -22.70
CA VAL A 139 -14.89 -18.01 -21.70
C VAL A 139 -15.30 -18.33 -20.27
N PHE A 140 -16.58 -18.17 -19.93
CA PHE A 140 -17.11 -18.47 -18.59
C PHE A 140 -17.02 -19.98 -18.28
N ALA A 141 -17.33 -20.83 -19.26
CA ALA A 141 -17.23 -22.29 -19.12
C ALA A 141 -15.76 -22.72 -19.02
N ILE A 142 -14.85 -22.12 -19.79
CA ILE A 142 -13.39 -22.32 -19.67
C ILE A 142 -12.94 -22.01 -18.26
N ALA A 143 -13.26 -20.83 -17.75
CA ALA A 143 -12.84 -20.41 -16.42
C ALA A 143 -13.40 -21.31 -15.30
N THR A 144 -14.63 -21.79 -15.43
CA THR A 144 -15.25 -22.76 -14.51
C THR A 144 -14.47 -24.08 -14.50
N ARG A 145 -14.11 -24.62 -15.67
CA ARG A 145 -13.33 -25.86 -15.76
C ARG A 145 -11.91 -25.68 -15.20
N LEU A 146 -11.26 -24.55 -15.49
CA LEU A 146 -9.96 -24.22 -14.93
C LEU A 146 -10.00 -24.14 -13.40
N ALA A 147 -10.99 -23.44 -12.83
CA ALA A 147 -11.15 -23.34 -11.39
C ALA A 147 -11.37 -24.73 -10.74
N ALA A 148 -12.20 -25.58 -11.36
CA ALA A 148 -12.44 -26.95 -10.89
C ALA A 148 -11.14 -27.80 -10.95
N ALA A 149 -10.39 -27.72 -12.04
CA ALA A 149 -9.12 -28.43 -12.20
C ALA A 149 -8.07 -27.96 -11.19
N ILE A 150 -7.94 -26.66 -10.96
CA ILE A 150 -7.04 -26.08 -9.94
C ILE A 150 -7.48 -26.51 -8.54
N ALA A 151 -8.79 -26.54 -8.27
CA ALA A 151 -9.33 -26.99 -6.98
C ALA A 151 -9.22 -28.50 -6.77
N GLY A 152 -8.97 -29.28 -7.83
CA GLY A 152 -8.93 -30.73 -7.77
C GLY A 152 -10.31 -31.38 -7.59
N VAL A 153 -11.39 -30.73 -8.08
CA VAL A 153 -12.77 -31.22 -8.00
C VAL A 153 -13.32 -31.51 -9.40
N PRO A 154 -14.32 -32.41 -9.54
CA PRO A 154 -14.95 -32.68 -10.83
C PRO A 154 -15.57 -31.43 -11.45
N ALA A 155 -15.45 -31.27 -12.76
CA ALA A 155 -16.13 -30.20 -13.48
C ALA A 155 -17.65 -30.30 -13.29
N GLY A 156 -18.30 -29.20 -12.94
CA GLY A 156 -19.75 -29.18 -12.67
C GLY A 156 -20.12 -29.14 -11.18
N SER A 157 -19.15 -29.23 -10.27
CA SER A 157 -19.37 -29.10 -8.81
C SER A 157 -19.58 -27.67 -8.34
N THR A 158 -19.52 -26.69 -9.21
CA THR A 158 -19.67 -25.27 -8.88
C THR A 158 -21.14 -24.91 -8.65
N PRO A 159 -21.53 -24.42 -7.46
CA PRO A 159 -22.75 -23.62 -7.39
C PRO A 159 -22.57 -22.44 -8.34
N GLY A 160 -23.48 -22.31 -9.31
CA GLY A 160 -23.39 -21.25 -10.31
C GLY A 160 -23.26 -19.89 -9.64
N PRO A 161 -22.32 -19.05 -10.05
CA PRO A 161 -22.38 -17.62 -9.73
C PRO A 161 -23.71 -17.06 -10.28
N ASP A 162 -24.05 -15.83 -9.88
CA ASP A 162 -25.07 -15.04 -10.57
C ASP A 162 -24.91 -15.27 -12.08
N ALA A 163 -26.02 -15.45 -12.82
CA ALA A 163 -25.96 -15.78 -14.25
C ALA A 163 -24.91 -14.90 -14.95
N PRO A 164 -23.95 -15.49 -15.68
CA PRO A 164 -22.88 -14.70 -16.28
C PRO A 164 -23.48 -13.68 -17.26
N PRO A 165 -22.93 -12.47 -17.34
CA PRO A 165 -23.36 -11.48 -18.31
C PRO A 165 -23.03 -11.96 -19.73
N SER A 166 -23.52 -11.28 -20.77
CA SER A 166 -23.04 -11.53 -22.14
C SER A 166 -21.54 -11.22 -22.24
N LEU A 167 -20.85 -11.87 -23.18
CA LEU A 167 -19.43 -11.63 -23.44
C LEU A 167 -19.13 -10.13 -23.65
N GLU A 168 -19.99 -9.43 -24.40
CA GLU A 168 -19.85 -7.98 -24.67
C GLU A 168 -19.89 -7.14 -23.39
N VAL A 169 -20.79 -7.46 -22.46
CA VAL A 169 -20.91 -6.78 -21.17
C VAL A 169 -19.67 -7.07 -20.31
N PHE A 170 -19.23 -8.32 -20.28
CA PHE A 170 -18.04 -8.71 -19.53
C PHE A 170 -16.77 -8.06 -20.09
N GLU A 171 -16.61 -8.03 -21.40
CA GLU A 171 -15.51 -7.33 -22.07
C GLU A 171 -15.49 -5.84 -21.71
N ALA A 172 -16.66 -5.16 -21.82
CA ALA A 172 -16.75 -3.76 -21.45
C ALA A 172 -16.40 -3.53 -19.96
N PHE A 173 -16.90 -4.39 -19.07
CA PHE A 173 -16.57 -4.33 -17.65
C PHE A 173 -15.05 -4.47 -17.41
N VAL A 174 -14.40 -5.51 -17.95
CA VAL A 174 -12.97 -5.74 -17.74
C VAL A 174 -12.13 -4.65 -18.38
N LYS A 175 -12.48 -4.17 -19.58
CA LYS A 175 -11.82 -3.00 -20.20
C LYS A 175 -11.94 -1.76 -19.33
N GLY A 176 -13.07 -1.58 -18.64
CA GLY A 176 -13.23 -0.53 -17.65
C GLY A 176 -12.32 -0.69 -16.43
N LEU A 177 -12.04 -1.91 -16.02
CA LEU A 177 -11.12 -2.17 -14.89
C LEU A 177 -9.65 -1.94 -15.22
N VAL A 178 -9.23 -2.18 -16.49
CA VAL A 178 -7.82 -2.13 -16.89
C VAL A 178 -7.45 -0.88 -17.69
N ALA A 179 -8.41 -0.01 -17.99
CA ALA A 179 -8.12 1.23 -18.72
C ALA A 179 -7.29 2.20 -17.86
N GLU A 180 -6.31 2.85 -18.47
CA GLU A 180 -5.34 3.71 -17.80
C GLU A 180 -5.95 5.02 -17.25
N THR A 181 -6.98 5.56 -17.91
CA THR A 181 -7.54 6.85 -17.52
C THR A 181 -8.95 6.71 -16.95
N PRO A 182 -9.30 7.45 -15.88
CA PRO A 182 -10.64 7.42 -15.28
C PRO A 182 -11.77 7.68 -16.29
N GLY A 183 -11.60 8.63 -17.20
CA GLY A 183 -12.59 8.91 -18.23
C GLY A 183 -12.82 7.74 -19.20
N THR A 184 -11.79 6.95 -19.51
CA THR A 184 -11.91 5.73 -20.33
C THR A 184 -12.51 4.58 -19.53
N GLN A 185 -12.11 4.40 -18.27
CA GLN A 185 -12.70 3.46 -17.33
C GLN A 185 -14.22 3.68 -17.24
N ARG A 186 -14.62 4.90 -16.94
CA ARG A 186 -16.01 5.31 -16.82
C ARG A 186 -16.81 4.99 -18.07
N ARG A 187 -16.34 5.38 -19.26
CA ARG A 187 -17.04 5.12 -20.53
C ARG A 187 -17.30 3.64 -20.77
N PHE A 188 -16.35 2.76 -20.46
CA PHE A 188 -16.54 1.33 -20.60
C PHE A 188 -17.51 0.77 -19.56
N LEU A 189 -17.43 1.23 -18.30
CA LEU A 189 -18.30 0.79 -17.23
C LEU A 189 -19.74 1.27 -17.44
N GLU A 190 -19.96 2.51 -17.88
CA GLU A 190 -21.28 3.03 -18.26
C GLU A 190 -21.91 2.22 -19.41
N ARG A 191 -21.09 1.80 -20.38
CA ARG A 191 -21.55 0.88 -21.44
C ARG A 191 -21.98 -0.46 -20.86
N ALA A 192 -21.21 -1.03 -19.92
CA ALA A 192 -21.53 -2.31 -19.29
C ALA A 192 -22.82 -2.24 -18.48
N VAL A 193 -23.01 -1.21 -17.63
CA VAL A 193 -24.22 -1.07 -16.80
C VAL A 193 -25.45 -0.72 -17.63
N LYS A 194 -25.28 0.01 -18.74
CA LYS A 194 -26.37 0.30 -19.68
C LYS A 194 -26.86 -0.95 -20.41
N ALA A 195 -25.93 -1.82 -20.81
CA ALA A 195 -26.25 -3.07 -21.51
C ALA A 195 -26.80 -4.13 -20.57
N ALA A 196 -26.35 -4.17 -19.31
CA ALA A 196 -26.83 -5.11 -18.30
C ALA A 196 -26.99 -4.41 -16.93
N PRO A 197 -28.11 -3.75 -16.66
CA PRO A 197 -28.36 -3.06 -15.38
C PRO A 197 -28.35 -3.99 -14.16
N SER A 198 -28.53 -5.29 -14.35
CA SER A 198 -28.43 -6.29 -13.28
C SER A 198 -26.99 -6.68 -12.92
N TYR A 199 -26.00 -6.27 -13.71
CA TYR A 199 -24.62 -6.65 -13.49
C TYR A 199 -23.95 -5.81 -12.40
N ALA A 200 -24.14 -6.24 -11.14
CA ALA A 200 -23.73 -5.53 -9.93
C ALA A 200 -22.25 -5.12 -9.88
N ARG A 201 -21.36 -5.95 -10.45
CA ARG A 201 -19.92 -5.67 -10.46
C ARG A 201 -19.55 -4.43 -11.27
N ALA A 202 -20.22 -4.22 -12.39
CA ALA A 202 -19.99 -3.04 -13.22
C ALA A 202 -20.43 -1.76 -12.49
N TRP A 203 -21.54 -1.80 -11.73
CA TRP A 203 -21.97 -0.69 -10.90
C TRP A 203 -20.97 -0.38 -9.77
N LEU A 204 -20.44 -1.41 -9.09
CA LEU A 204 -19.42 -1.20 -8.05
C LEU A 204 -18.10 -0.65 -8.63
N ALA A 205 -17.69 -1.12 -9.80
CA ALA A 205 -16.51 -0.56 -10.46
C ALA A 205 -16.75 0.90 -10.91
N LEU A 206 -17.95 1.23 -11.35
CA LEU A 206 -18.32 2.62 -11.65
C LEU A 206 -18.32 3.49 -10.39
N TRP A 207 -18.80 2.95 -9.26
CA TRP A 207 -18.69 3.60 -7.96
C TRP A 207 -17.23 3.90 -7.59
N ASP A 208 -16.31 2.93 -7.78
CA ASP A 208 -14.87 3.10 -7.50
C ASP A 208 -14.30 4.26 -8.32
N VAL A 209 -14.57 4.30 -9.65
CA VAL A 209 -14.09 5.38 -10.54
C VAL A 209 -14.66 6.73 -10.15
N CYS A 210 -15.98 6.84 -9.95
CA CYS A 210 -16.62 8.09 -9.54
C CYS A 210 -16.10 8.58 -8.16
N SER A 211 -15.82 7.66 -7.24
CA SER A 211 -15.28 7.99 -5.91
C SER A 211 -13.86 8.53 -6.00
N THR A 212 -13.00 7.93 -6.83
CA THR A 212 -11.63 8.38 -7.07
C THR A 212 -11.61 9.76 -7.72
N GLU A 213 -12.53 10.03 -8.63
CA GLU A 213 -12.71 11.35 -9.27
C GLU A 213 -13.42 12.37 -8.36
N GLN A 214 -13.76 11.99 -7.12
CA GLN A 214 -14.52 12.80 -6.15
C GLN A 214 -15.91 13.23 -6.64
N GLU A 215 -16.45 12.54 -7.65
CA GLU A 215 -17.82 12.72 -8.12
C GLU A 215 -18.81 11.94 -7.25
N HIS A 216 -18.94 12.35 -6.00
CA HIS A 216 -19.65 11.58 -4.97
C HIS A 216 -21.14 11.35 -5.25
N SER A 217 -21.80 12.22 -6.04
CA SER A 217 -23.17 11.99 -6.48
C SER A 217 -23.25 10.83 -7.47
N CYS A 218 -22.38 10.81 -8.47
CA CYS A 218 -22.24 9.68 -9.40
C CYS A 218 -21.96 8.37 -8.66
N ALA A 219 -21.04 8.41 -7.68
CA ALA A 219 -20.72 7.26 -6.85
C ALA A 219 -21.95 6.77 -6.07
N LEU A 220 -22.73 7.67 -5.47
CA LEU A 220 -23.94 7.30 -4.73
C LEU A 220 -24.96 6.62 -5.66
N ASP A 221 -25.22 7.20 -6.82
CA ASP A 221 -26.16 6.66 -7.80
C ASP A 221 -25.74 5.27 -8.28
N ALA A 222 -24.45 5.09 -8.56
CA ALA A 222 -23.90 3.78 -8.96
C ALA A 222 -24.05 2.72 -7.86
N ALA A 223 -23.75 3.06 -6.60
CA ALA A 223 -23.90 2.15 -5.48
C ALA A 223 -25.37 1.77 -5.24
N GLN A 224 -26.31 2.71 -5.37
CA GLN A 224 -27.74 2.50 -5.18
C GLN A 224 -28.37 1.70 -6.33
N ALA A 225 -27.78 1.73 -7.52
CA ALA A 225 -28.25 0.96 -8.67
C ALA A 225 -27.98 -0.54 -8.58
N VAL A 226 -27.16 -1.00 -7.63
CA VAL A 226 -26.88 -2.43 -7.44
C VAL A 226 -28.14 -3.16 -6.97
N PRO A 227 -28.57 -4.23 -7.69
CA PRO A 227 -29.79 -4.96 -7.35
C PRO A 227 -29.77 -5.52 -5.93
N THR A 228 -30.89 -5.45 -5.23
CA THR A 228 -31.04 -5.94 -3.85
C THR A 228 -30.84 -7.45 -3.71
N ALA A 229 -31.17 -8.22 -4.75
CA ALA A 229 -30.96 -9.67 -4.81
C ALA A 229 -29.49 -10.08 -5.06
N SER A 230 -28.64 -9.13 -5.42
CA SER A 230 -27.23 -9.43 -5.70
C SER A 230 -26.46 -9.75 -4.40
N ARG A 231 -25.58 -10.74 -4.46
CA ARG A 231 -24.60 -11.02 -3.37
C ARG A 231 -23.71 -9.82 -3.05
N PHE A 232 -23.58 -8.87 -3.96
CA PHE A 232 -22.80 -7.64 -3.79
C PHE A 232 -23.60 -6.50 -3.16
N HIS A 233 -24.91 -6.68 -2.92
CA HIS A 233 -25.77 -5.61 -2.40
C HIS A 233 -25.29 -5.04 -1.06
N ARG A 234 -24.80 -5.90 -0.17
CA ARG A 234 -24.21 -5.45 1.11
C ARG A 234 -23.03 -4.50 0.89
N ARG A 235 -22.07 -4.89 0.01
CA ARG A 235 -20.93 -4.05 -0.35
C ARG A 235 -21.38 -2.73 -0.97
N ALA A 236 -22.41 -2.77 -1.83
CA ALA A 236 -22.97 -1.57 -2.43
C ALA A 236 -23.60 -0.62 -1.41
N ARG A 237 -24.26 -1.14 -0.38
CA ARG A 237 -24.80 -0.33 0.73
C ARG A 237 -23.68 0.33 1.56
N PHE A 238 -22.59 -0.39 1.80
CA PHE A 238 -21.41 0.20 2.43
C PHE A 238 -20.83 1.33 1.56
N ALA A 239 -20.69 1.11 0.27
CA ALA A 239 -20.24 2.08 -0.72
C ALA A 239 -21.15 3.31 -0.78
N ALA A 240 -22.48 3.11 -0.78
CA ALA A 240 -23.46 4.20 -0.72
C ALA A 240 -23.32 5.03 0.57
N GLY A 241 -23.15 4.36 1.72
CA GLY A 241 -22.89 5.01 3.00
C GLY A 241 -21.64 5.90 2.96
N ARG A 242 -20.56 5.42 2.35
CA ARG A 242 -19.33 6.22 2.13
C ARG A 242 -19.57 7.43 1.25
N SER A 243 -20.29 7.26 0.13
CA SER A 243 -20.66 8.38 -0.74
C SER A 243 -21.51 9.43 -0.01
N LEU A 244 -22.43 9.00 0.84
CA LEU A 244 -23.22 9.90 1.70
C LEU A 244 -22.34 10.66 2.70
N MET A 245 -21.32 10.01 3.29
CA MET A 245 -20.33 10.68 4.15
C MET A 245 -19.55 11.75 3.37
N ALA A 246 -19.09 11.44 2.17
CA ALA A 246 -18.36 12.36 1.31
C ALA A 246 -19.23 13.57 0.88
N LEU A 247 -20.51 13.33 0.62
CA LEU A 247 -21.52 14.37 0.36
C LEU A 247 -21.94 15.14 1.62
N LYS A 248 -21.39 14.80 2.81
CA LYS A 248 -21.75 15.37 4.12
C LYS A 248 -23.25 15.20 4.48
N ARG A 249 -23.91 14.21 3.89
CA ARG A 249 -25.29 13.81 4.20
C ARG A 249 -25.29 12.88 5.42
N TRP A 250 -24.87 13.45 6.57
CA TRP A 250 -24.52 12.70 7.77
C TRP A 250 -25.66 11.87 8.35
N ASP A 251 -26.90 12.36 8.35
CA ASP A 251 -28.04 11.63 8.90
C ASP A 251 -28.40 10.42 8.06
N GLU A 252 -28.34 10.56 6.74
CA GLU A 252 -28.59 9.46 5.81
C GLU A 252 -27.46 8.41 5.87
N ALA A 253 -26.19 8.88 5.97
CA ALA A 253 -25.05 8.00 6.19
C ALA A 253 -25.20 7.23 7.51
N PHE A 254 -25.62 7.89 8.59
CA PHE A 254 -25.86 7.26 9.88
C PHE A 254 -26.93 6.17 9.80
N ALA A 255 -28.06 6.46 9.14
CA ALA A 255 -29.14 5.50 8.94
C ALA A 255 -28.65 4.27 8.14
N ALA A 256 -27.93 4.50 7.04
CA ALA A 256 -27.39 3.44 6.18
C ALA A 256 -26.42 2.52 6.94
N PHE A 257 -25.45 3.09 7.66
CA PHE A 257 -24.50 2.31 8.45
C PHE A 257 -25.13 1.65 9.68
N THR A 258 -26.14 2.28 10.33
CA THR A 258 -26.88 1.66 11.44
C THR A 258 -27.62 0.40 10.97
N GLN A 259 -28.21 0.44 9.79
CA GLN A 259 -28.85 -0.74 9.21
C GLN A 259 -27.85 -1.86 8.91
N LEU A 260 -26.68 -1.51 8.34
CA LEU A 260 -25.59 -2.48 8.13
C LEU A 260 -25.08 -3.08 9.46
N MET A 261 -24.95 -2.25 10.49
CA MET A 261 -24.52 -2.69 11.83
C MET A 261 -25.47 -3.74 12.43
N VAL A 262 -26.78 -3.56 12.26
CA VAL A 262 -27.79 -4.48 12.79
C VAL A 262 -27.78 -5.81 12.04
N GLU A 263 -27.66 -5.77 10.69
CA GLU A 263 -27.69 -6.96 9.85
C GLU A 263 -26.40 -7.79 9.96
N THR A 264 -25.26 -7.10 9.94
CA THR A 264 -23.95 -7.78 9.96
C THR A 264 -22.91 -6.84 10.56
N PRO A 265 -22.66 -6.94 11.87
CA PRO A 265 -21.65 -6.13 12.54
C PRO A 265 -20.26 -6.31 11.92
N ALA A 266 -19.55 -5.22 11.64
CA ALA A 266 -18.17 -5.23 11.16
C ALA A 266 -17.41 -4.03 11.73
N ALA A 267 -16.11 -4.20 11.97
CA ALA A 267 -15.26 -3.13 12.53
C ALA A 267 -15.34 -1.83 11.71
N ALA A 268 -15.26 -1.93 10.39
CA ALA A 268 -15.37 -0.80 9.47
C ALA A 268 -16.72 -0.07 9.57
N VAL A 269 -17.81 -0.80 9.78
CA VAL A 269 -19.16 -0.22 9.96
C VAL A 269 -19.21 0.58 11.26
N TYR A 270 -18.72 0.02 12.37
CA TYR A 270 -18.64 0.73 13.64
C TYR A 270 -17.71 1.95 13.55
N ASN A 271 -16.55 1.82 12.91
CA ASN A 271 -15.64 2.94 12.72
C ASN A 271 -16.31 4.10 11.97
N ASN A 272 -16.99 3.82 10.85
CA ASN A 272 -17.66 4.85 10.07
C ASN A 272 -18.84 5.48 10.83
N LEU A 273 -19.57 4.72 11.65
CA LEU A 273 -20.57 5.28 12.58
C LEU A 273 -19.91 6.25 13.57
N GLY A 274 -18.75 5.92 14.11
CA GLY A 274 -17.99 6.80 15.00
C GLY A 274 -17.59 8.11 14.31
N VAL A 275 -17.06 8.02 13.08
CA VAL A 275 -16.72 9.19 12.25
C VAL A 275 -17.94 10.06 11.99
N ILE A 276 -19.06 9.46 11.60
CA ILE A 276 -20.31 10.19 11.35
C ILE A 276 -20.79 10.91 12.61
N GLN A 277 -20.73 10.25 13.78
CA GLN A 277 -21.13 10.86 15.05
C GLN A 277 -20.23 12.04 15.47
N LEU A 278 -18.93 12.00 15.17
CA LEU A 278 -18.06 13.15 15.36
C LEU A 278 -18.46 14.34 14.49
N ARG A 279 -18.95 14.09 13.28
CA ARG A 279 -19.28 15.13 12.30
C ARG A 279 -20.67 15.72 12.49
N ARG A 280 -21.67 14.89 12.75
CA ARG A 280 -23.05 15.37 12.92
C ARG A 280 -23.36 15.85 14.33
N GLY A 281 -22.54 15.46 15.29
CA GLY A 281 -22.86 15.57 16.72
C GLY A 281 -23.66 14.38 17.23
N SER A 282 -23.32 13.90 18.41
CA SER A 282 -23.98 12.77 19.05
C SER A 282 -25.05 13.24 20.02
N THR A 283 -26.11 12.44 20.15
CA THR A 283 -27.13 12.58 21.19
C THR A 283 -27.10 11.34 22.10
N PRO A 284 -27.70 11.40 23.31
CA PRO A 284 -27.79 10.22 24.17
C PRO A 284 -28.47 9.02 23.50
N GLN A 285 -29.40 9.28 22.56
CA GLN A 285 -30.16 8.26 21.83
C GLN A 285 -29.35 7.66 20.67
N THR A 286 -28.45 8.42 20.08
CA THR A 286 -27.65 7.98 18.90
C THR A 286 -26.29 7.41 19.28
N GLY A 287 -25.89 7.50 20.54
CA GLY A 287 -24.63 6.99 21.04
C GLY A 287 -23.43 7.93 20.83
N LYS A 288 -22.42 7.82 21.69
CA LYS A 288 -21.19 8.61 21.58
C LYS A 288 -20.21 8.03 20.55
N PRO A 289 -19.38 8.86 19.90
CA PRO A 289 -18.33 8.39 18.97
C PRO A 289 -17.42 7.33 19.58
N VAL A 290 -17.00 7.53 20.84
CA VAL A 290 -16.13 6.60 21.59
C VAL A 290 -16.71 5.19 21.66
N TYR A 291 -18.04 5.04 21.83
CA TYR A 291 -18.69 3.72 21.84
C TYR A 291 -18.44 2.96 20.52
N PHE A 292 -18.64 3.64 19.39
CA PHE A 292 -18.49 3.02 18.08
C PHE A 292 -17.03 2.69 17.77
N PHE A 293 -16.10 3.60 18.06
CA PHE A 293 -14.67 3.34 17.87
C PHE A 293 -14.13 2.23 18.78
N ASN A 294 -14.64 2.14 20.01
CA ASN A 294 -14.28 1.05 20.91
C ASN A 294 -14.72 -0.30 20.35
N LYS A 295 -15.96 -0.38 19.82
CA LYS A 295 -16.44 -1.59 19.15
C LYS A 295 -15.61 -1.94 17.92
N ALA A 296 -15.20 -0.96 17.12
CA ALA A 296 -14.32 -1.19 15.99
C ALA A 296 -12.94 -1.74 16.44
N ALA A 297 -12.35 -1.16 17.48
CA ALA A 297 -11.08 -1.59 18.05
C ALA A 297 -11.15 -2.98 18.70
N GLU A 298 -12.26 -3.32 19.38
CA GLU A 298 -12.51 -4.67 19.92
C GLU A 298 -12.56 -5.73 18.81
N MET A 299 -13.19 -5.41 17.68
CA MET A 299 -13.37 -6.34 16.56
C MET A 299 -12.11 -6.50 15.69
N ALA A 300 -11.26 -5.47 15.62
CA ALA A 300 -10.01 -5.49 14.86
C ALA A 300 -8.87 -4.87 15.68
N PRO A 301 -8.38 -5.58 16.70
CA PRO A 301 -7.39 -5.08 17.65
C PRO A 301 -5.99 -4.85 17.05
N GLU A 302 -5.76 -5.31 15.83
CA GLU A 302 -4.54 -5.07 15.07
C GLU A 302 -4.56 -3.74 14.30
N SER A 303 -5.73 -3.08 14.14
CA SER A 303 -5.86 -1.88 13.31
C SER A 303 -5.44 -0.60 14.06
N PRO A 304 -4.31 0.03 13.72
CA PRO A 304 -3.91 1.28 14.35
C PRO A 304 -4.85 2.45 14.04
N ASP A 305 -5.59 2.41 12.91
CA ASP A 305 -6.53 3.48 12.55
C ASP A 305 -7.73 3.55 13.50
N TYR A 306 -8.21 2.41 13.99
CA TYR A 306 -9.30 2.39 14.97
C TYR A 306 -8.83 2.87 16.33
N PHE A 307 -7.60 2.55 16.72
CA PHE A 307 -7.00 3.11 17.95
C PHE A 307 -6.75 4.61 17.82
N PHE A 308 -6.33 5.07 16.63
CA PHE A 308 -6.19 6.50 16.37
C PHE A 308 -7.53 7.23 16.58
N ASN A 309 -8.58 6.76 15.92
CA ASN A 309 -9.91 7.35 16.05
C ASN A 309 -10.42 7.33 17.49
N LEU A 310 -10.17 6.26 18.22
CA LEU A 310 -10.54 6.14 19.62
C LEU A 310 -9.76 7.15 20.49
N GLY A 311 -8.45 7.22 20.32
CA GLY A 311 -7.61 8.20 21.04
C GLY A 311 -7.96 9.64 20.67
N TYR A 312 -8.23 9.91 19.40
CA TYR A 312 -8.66 11.21 18.92
C TYR A 312 -10.05 11.61 19.48
N ALA A 313 -10.99 10.66 19.55
CA ALA A 313 -12.30 10.91 20.15
C ALA A 313 -12.21 11.22 21.67
N TYR A 314 -11.35 10.49 22.41
CA TYR A 314 -11.08 10.81 23.81
C TYR A 314 -10.43 12.19 23.98
N TRP A 315 -9.52 12.56 23.06
CA TRP A 315 -8.96 13.92 23.06
C TRP A 315 -10.02 15.00 22.86
N LEU A 316 -10.95 14.79 21.93
CA LEU A 316 -12.08 15.70 21.71
C LEU A 316 -13.04 15.77 22.93
N ASP A 317 -13.22 14.66 23.63
CA ASP A 317 -14.01 14.55 24.88
C ASP A 317 -13.24 15.09 26.13
N ARG A 318 -11.97 15.56 25.94
CA ARG A 318 -11.07 16.04 27.00
C ARG A 318 -10.68 14.97 28.04
N ASP A 319 -10.78 13.72 27.70
CA ASP A 319 -10.21 12.61 28.47
C ASP A 319 -8.75 12.39 28.04
N THR A 320 -7.88 13.27 28.54
CA THR A 320 -6.45 13.27 28.21
C THR A 320 -5.73 11.95 28.57
N PRO A 321 -5.96 11.32 29.73
CA PRO A 321 -5.32 10.02 30.04
C PRO A 321 -5.70 8.92 29.05
N ALA A 322 -6.98 8.78 28.71
CA ALA A 322 -7.42 7.78 27.73
C ALA A 322 -6.87 8.08 26.33
N ALA A 323 -6.85 9.36 25.91
CA ALA A 323 -6.26 9.77 24.63
C ALA A 323 -4.78 9.37 24.54
N ILE A 324 -3.97 9.67 25.56
CA ILE A 324 -2.55 9.29 25.62
C ILE A 324 -2.37 7.78 25.52
N TYR A 325 -3.18 7.01 26.26
CA TYR A 325 -3.10 5.55 26.24
C TYR A 325 -3.30 4.99 24.82
N TRP A 326 -4.37 5.36 24.15
CA TRP A 326 -4.68 4.83 22.82
C TRP A 326 -3.75 5.35 21.73
N LEU A 327 -3.34 6.62 21.77
CA LEU A 327 -2.39 7.18 20.81
C LEU A 327 -0.98 6.57 20.96
N ARG A 328 -0.54 6.22 22.18
CA ARG A 328 0.70 5.44 22.37
C ARG A 328 0.60 4.06 21.73
N GLU A 329 -0.56 3.41 21.78
CA GLU A 329 -0.78 2.15 21.07
C GLU A 329 -0.70 2.31 19.55
N VAL A 330 -1.12 3.46 19.00
CA VAL A 330 -0.95 3.75 17.56
C VAL A 330 0.52 3.87 17.21
N VAL A 331 1.26 4.78 17.87
CA VAL A 331 2.69 5.02 17.54
C VAL A 331 3.56 3.80 17.80
N ARG A 332 3.17 2.94 18.75
CA ARG A 332 3.85 1.65 18.96
C ARG A 332 3.69 0.70 17.76
N ARG A 333 2.52 0.67 17.13
CA ARG A 333 2.21 -0.19 15.97
C ARG A 333 2.64 0.44 14.64
N ARG A 334 2.57 1.76 14.54
CA ARG A 334 2.91 2.54 13.35
C ARG A 334 3.78 3.73 13.76
N PRO A 335 5.10 3.51 13.95
CA PRO A 335 6.01 4.57 14.39
C PRO A 335 6.17 5.73 13.41
N ALA A 336 5.78 5.56 12.14
CA ALA A 336 5.81 6.59 11.11
C ALA A 336 4.50 7.39 10.99
N ASP A 337 3.56 7.25 11.93
CA ASP A 337 2.26 7.92 11.90
C ASP A 337 2.37 9.36 12.44
N GLY A 338 2.65 10.32 11.55
CA GLY A 338 2.84 11.73 11.91
C GLY A 338 1.60 12.37 12.55
N GLU A 339 0.38 11.98 12.16
CA GLU A 339 -0.86 12.47 12.78
C GLU A 339 -1.00 11.98 14.22
N ALA A 340 -0.69 10.70 14.46
CA ALA A 340 -0.74 10.13 15.80
C ALA A 340 0.27 10.80 16.74
N HIS A 341 1.51 11.03 16.27
CA HIS A 341 2.52 11.78 17.01
C HIS A 341 2.06 13.21 17.32
N PHE A 342 1.39 13.87 16.36
CA PHE A 342 0.89 15.23 16.54
C PHE A 342 -0.18 15.31 17.65
N VAL A 343 -1.20 14.45 17.59
CA VAL A 343 -2.27 14.41 18.59
C VAL A 343 -1.74 13.95 19.95
N LEU A 344 -0.85 12.95 19.98
CA LEU A 344 -0.19 12.49 21.21
C LEU A 344 0.63 13.62 21.86
N GLY A 345 1.40 14.37 21.07
CA GLY A 345 2.15 15.52 21.57
C GLY A 345 1.27 16.59 22.21
N ALA A 346 0.10 16.87 21.62
CA ALA A 346 -0.88 17.79 22.21
C ALA A 346 -1.47 17.26 23.51
N ALA A 347 -1.81 15.96 23.56
CA ALA A 347 -2.35 15.32 24.76
C ALA A 347 -1.33 15.30 25.91
N LEU A 348 -0.06 14.98 25.62
CA LEU A 348 1.05 15.02 26.58
C LEU A 348 1.32 16.44 27.10
N GLN A 349 1.24 17.44 26.23
CA GLN A 349 1.36 18.85 26.63
C GLN A 349 0.26 19.26 27.62
N ALA A 350 -0.98 18.84 27.35
CA ALA A 350 -2.11 19.07 28.26
C ALA A 350 -1.97 18.33 29.60
N ALA A 351 -1.30 17.17 29.59
CA ALA A 351 -0.99 16.41 30.81
C ALA A 351 0.23 16.96 31.59
N GLY A 352 0.92 17.99 31.07
CA GLY A 352 2.10 18.60 31.71
C GLY A 352 3.43 17.87 31.47
N THR A 353 3.47 16.83 30.64
CA THR A 353 4.69 16.08 30.28
C THR A 353 5.41 16.74 29.11
N THR A 354 5.88 17.97 29.31
CA THR A 354 6.35 18.87 28.24
C THR A 354 7.54 18.32 27.43
N ALA A 355 8.46 17.59 28.08
CA ALA A 355 9.63 17.03 27.40
C ALA A 355 9.23 15.92 26.39
N GLU A 356 8.31 15.04 26.78
CA GLU A 356 7.77 14.00 25.91
C GLU A 356 6.92 14.62 24.79
N ALA A 357 6.06 15.58 25.13
CA ALA A 357 5.25 16.34 24.18
C ALA A 357 6.09 17.00 23.08
N SER A 358 7.22 17.61 23.44
CA SER A 358 8.12 18.26 22.47
C SER A 358 8.76 17.23 21.53
N ARG A 359 9.12 16.05 22.01
CA ARG A 359 9.67 14.95 21.21
C ARG A 359 8.62 14.45 20.20
N GLU A 360 7.40 14.20 20.66
CA GLU A 360 6.31 13.74 19.78
C GLU A 360 5.96 14.77 18.69
N ARG A 361 5.95 16.05 19.03
CA ARG A 361 5.73 17.13 18.03
C ARG A 361 6.86 17.21 17.01
N GLU A 362 8.11 16.99 17.42
CA GLU A 362 9.23 16.97 16.48
C GLU A 362 9.17 15.77 15.53
N LEU A 363 8.77 14.58 16.02
CA LEU A 363 8.50 13.42 15.18
C LEU A 363 7.36 13.70 14.19
N ALA A 364 6.27 14.30 14.64
CA ALA A 364 5.16 14.69 13.75
C ALA A 364 5.62 15.63 12.63
N ARG A 365 6.51 16.60 12.94
CA ARG A 365 7.07 17.52 11.93
C ARG A 365 7.93 16.81 10.90
N GLN A 366 8.71 15.82 11.32
CA GLN A 366 9.58 15.05 10.43
C GLN A 366 8.79 14.06 9.56
N LEU A 367 7.71 13.49 10.09
CA LEU A 367 6.94 12.43 9.47
C LEU A 367 5.76 12.91 8.60
N SER A 368 5.32 14.18 8.77
CA SER A 368 4.16 14.69 8.04
C SER A 368 4.44 16.00 7.33
N SER A 369 4.24 16.01 6.01
CA SER A 369 4.24 17.23 5.20
C SER A 369 3.08 18.19 5.57
N GLN A 370 2.01 17.69 6.19
CA GLN A 370 0.86 18.50 6.60
C GLN A 370 1.06 19.22 7.93
N PHE A 371 2.15 18.96 8.66
CA PHE A 371 2.40 19.53 9.98
C PHE A 371 2.30 21.07 9.96
N SER A 372 2.90 21.73 8.98
CA SER A 372 2.85 23.18 8.84
C SER A 372 1.43 23.72 8.58
N GLU A 373 0.58 22.93 7.94
CA GLU A 373 -0.83 23.29 7.71
C GLU A 373 -1.65 23.15 9.00
N TRP A 374 -1.37 22.14 9.82
CA TRP A 374 -2.03 21.99 11.11
C TRP A 374 -1.72 23.13 12.06
N GLU A 375 -0.48 23.61 12.09
CA GLU A 375 -0.09 24.78 12.92
C GLU A 375 -0.72 26.09 12.45
N LYS A 376 -1.00 26.24 11.16
CA LYS A 376 -1.59 27.47 10.58
C LYS A 376 -3.11 27.55 10.67
N ARG A 377 -3.80 26.43 10.98
CA ARG A 377 -5.27 26.43 11.04
C ARG A 377 -5.77 27.36 12.12
N PRO A 378 -6.88 28.09 11.88
CA PRO A 378 -7.48 29.00 12.88
C PRO A 378 -7.80 28.27 14.19
N ALA A 379 -7.68 28.98 15.31
CA ALA A 379 -7.98 28.42 16.63
C ALA A 379 -9.42 27.90 16.77
N ILE A 380 -10.35 28.41 15.95
CA ILE A 380 -11.76 27.95 15.89
C ILE A 380 -11.85 26.48 15.40
N ASP A 381 -10.95 26.09 14.48
CA ASP A 381 -10.90 24.75 13.91
C ASP A 381 -9.98 23.81 14.70
N GLN A 382 -9.46 24.28 15.85
CA GLN A 382 -8.54 23.52 16.68
C GLN A 382 -9.11 23.32 18.09
N LEU A 383 -8.90 22.15 18.65
CA LEU A 383 -9.14 21.86 20.05
C LEU A 383 -7.81 21.52 20.73
N GLY A 384 -7.39 22.35 21.69
CA GLY A 384 -6.10 22.15 22.35
C GLY A 384 -4.89 22.10 21.41
N GLY A 385 -4.92 22.86 20.29
CA GLY A 385 -3.87 22.88 19.28
C GLY A 385 -3.97 21.78 18.21
N VAL A 386 -5.01 20.93 18.27
CA VAL A 386 -5.22 19.83 17.31
C VAL A 386 -6.35 20.20 16.33
N PRO A 387 -6.14 20.11 15.01
CA PRO A 387 -7.19 20.40 14.05
C PRO A 387 -8.33 19.37 14.14
N ARG A 388 -9.55 19.82 13.85
CA ARG A 388 -10.68 18.91 13.66
C ARG A 388 -10.58 18.23 12.32
N GLY A 389 -11.08 16.99 12.23
CA GLY A 389 -11.21 16.27 10.98
C GLY A 389 -10.06 15.34 10.66
N LEU A 390 -9.31 14.91 11.66
CA LEU A 390 -8.26 13.89 11.52
C LEU A 390 -8.81 12.46 11.61
N GLU A 391 -10.10 12.28 11.95
CA GLU A 391 -10.69 10.94 12.04
C GLU A 391 -10.62 10.20 10.70
N ARG A 392 -10.30 8.92 10.78
CA ARG A 392 -10.04 8.04 9.63
C ARG A 392 -11.27 7.20 9.32
N ALA A 393 -11.91 7.45 8.18
CA ALA A 393 -12.99 6.61 7.70
C ALA A 393 -12.43 5.29 7.13
N SER A 394 -13.15 4.19 7.35
CA SER A 394 -12.81 2.91 6.73
C SER A 394 -13.25 2.91 5.26
N GLU A 395 -12.34 2.58 4.37
CA GLU A 395 -12.59 2.58 2.93
C GLU A 395 -13.26 1.31 2.44
N THR A 396 -12.98 0.19 3.06
CA THR A 396 -13.55 -1.10 2.72
C THR A 396 -14.26 -1.70 3.93
N GLU A 397 -15.23 -2.58 3.67
CA GLU A 397 -15.94 -3.30 4.72
C GLU A 397 -15.09 -4.43 5.31
N THR A 398 -14.25 -5.04 4.50
CA THR A 398 -13.32 -6.10 4.88
C THR A 398 -11.94 -5.50 5.16
N THR A 399 -11.26 -6.05 6.16
CA THR A 399 -9.85 -5.72 6.39
C THR A 399 -9.07 -6.17 5.14
N ALA A 400 -8.33 -5.26 4.51
CA ALA A 400 -7.44 -5.60 3.42
C ALA A 400 -6.47 -6.71 3.83
N VAL A 401 -6.13 -7.59 2.89
CA VAL A 401 -5.06 -8.58 3.11
C VAL A 401 -3.79 -7.79 3.44
N ARG A 402 -3.28 -7.95 4.66
CA ARG A 402 -2.06 -7.28 5.08
C ARG A 402 -0.87 -8.09 4.61
N VAL A 403 0.01 -7.42 3.91
CA VAL A 403 1.38 -7.88 3.72
C VAL A 403 2.03 -7.96 5.10
N ASP A 404 2.68 -9.07 5.43
CA ASP A 404 3.32 -9.23 6.75
C ASP A 404 4.50 -8.25 6.87
N PRO A 405 4.45 -7.24 7.76
CA PRO A 405 5.52 -6.26 7.91
C PRO A 405 6.85 -6.91 8.30
N ALA A 406 6.82 -8.05 9.00
CA ALA A 406 8.03 -8.78 9.37
C ALA A 406 8.71 -9.39 8.14
N LEU A 407 7.94 -9.89 7.17
CA LEU A 407 8.48 -10.41 5.90
C LEU A 407 8.99 -9.28 5.00
N VAL A 408 8.29 -8.14 4.94
CA VAL A 408 8.77 -6.94 4.23
C VAL A 408 10.08 -6.46 4.84
N SER A 409 10.14 -6.35 6.17
CA SER A 409 11.34 -5.95 6.90
C SER A 409 12.50 -6.93 6.66
N ALA A 410 12.25 -8.24 6.66
CA ALA A 410 13.26 -9.25 6.35
C ALA A 410 13.76 -9.12 4.91
N THR A 411 12.88 -8.88 3.96
CA THR A 411 13.24 -8.66 2.55
C THR A 411 14.05 -7.38 2.36
N GLN A 412 13.66 -6.29 3.03
CA GLN A 412 14.44 -5.06 3.04
C GLN A 412 15.85 -5.27 3.62
N GLN A 413 15.96 -6.03 4.72
CA GLN A 413 17.26 -6.38 5.30
C GLN A 413 18.11 -7.22 4.34
N GLU A 414 17.52 -8.20 3.64
CA GLU A 414 18.22 -8.97 2.60
C GLU A 414 18.72 -8.06 1.46
N TYR A 415 17.89 -7.13 0.98
CA TYR A 415 18.30 -6.16 -0.04
C TYR A 415 19.40 -5.23 0.46
N GLN A 416 19.32 -4.76 1.69
CA GLN A 416 20.38 -3.96 2.30
C GLN A 416 21.69 -4.74 2.44
N GLN A 417 21.63 -6.02 2.87
CA GLN A 417 22.80 -6.88 2.96
C GLN A 417 23.41 -7.14 1.58
N LEU A 418 22.57 -7.40 0.58
CA LEU A 418 23.05 -7.62 -0.79
C LEU A 418 23.59 -6.32 -1.42
N ALA A 419 22.96 -5.17 -1.15
CA ALA A 419 23.49 -3.86 -1.55
C ALA A 419 24.87 -3.62 -0.94
N ARG A 420 25.01 -3.90 0.37
CA ARG A 420 26.27 -3.78 1.08
C ARG A 420 27.33 -4.73 0.51
N PHE A 421 26.99 -5.97 0.21
CA PHE A 421 27.90 -6.91 -0.42
C PHE A 421 28.44 -6.37 -1.77
N HIS A 422 27.56 -5.83 -2.62
CA HIS A 422 27.97 -5.22 -3.88
C HIS A 422 28.79 -3.95 -3.66
N PHE A 423 28.46 -3.11 -2.68
CA PHE A 423 29.26 -1.95 -2.30
C PHE A 423 30.68 -2.35 -1.88
N GLU A 424 30.82 -3.28 -0.92
CA GLU A 424 32.13 -3.74 -0.44
C GLU A 424 32.97 -4.40 -1.55
N ARG A 425 32.31 -5.11 -2.48
CA ARG A 425 32.98 -5.66 -3.67
C ARG A 425 33.44 -4.57 -4.61
N GLY A 426 32.58 -3.57 -4.87
CA GLY A 426 32.91 -2.40 -5.67
C GLY A 426 34.08 -1.61 -5.09
N LEU A 427 34.13 -1.47 -3.76
CA LEU A 427 35.20 -0.81 -3.05
C LEU A 427 36.55 -1.51 -3.27
N ARG A 428 36.60 -2.84 -3.07
CA ARG A 428 37.82 -3.63 -3.31
C ARG A 428 38.31 -3.50 -4.75
N LEU A 429 37.39 -3.51 -5.72
CA LEU A 429 37.73 -3.34 -7.15
C LEU A 429 38.25 -1.92 -7.43
N ALA A 430 37.66 -0.90 -6.81
CA ALA A 430 38.11 0.49 -6.94
C ALA A 430 39.51 0.70 -6.34
N GLU A 431 39.83 0.04 -5.23
CA GLU A 431 41.16 0.01 -4.63
C GLU A 431 42.21 -0.68 -5.51
N GLN A 432 41.77 -1.71 -6.27
CA GLN A 432 42.59 -2.40 -7.27
C GLN A 432 42.68 -1.67 -8.61
N LEU A 433 42.12 -0.46 -8.73
CA LEU A 433 42.04 0.34 -9.96
C LEU A 433 41.29 -0.35 -11.11
N GLN A 434 40.40 -1.30 -10.77
CA GLN A 434 39.52 -1.97 -11.72
C GLN A 434 38.20 -1.18 -11.88
N ASP A 435 38.29 0.00 -12.47
CA ASP A 435 37.25 1.02 -12.46
C ASP A 435 35.95 0.57 -13.12
N ARG A 436 36.02 -0.18 -14.24
CA ARG A 436 34.83 -0.66 -14.96
C ARG A 436 34.02 -1.65 -14.12
N GLU A 437 34.71 -2.58 -13.49
CA GLU A 437 34.13 -3.60 -12.62
C GLU A 437 33.58 -2.96 -11.34
N ALA A 438 34.31 -2.00 -10.77
CA ALA A 438 33.86 -1.24 -9.60
C ALA A 438 32.54 -0.49 -9.88
N VAL A 439 32.45 0.21 -11.02
CA VAL A 439 31.22 0.90 -11.45
C VAL A 439 30.06 -0.08 -11.60
N SER A 440 30.32 -1.28 -12.18
CA SER A 440 29.28 -2.32 -12.30
C SER A 440 28.75 -2.76 -10.94
N GLU A 441 29.62 -2.99 -9.96
CA GLU A 441 29.22 -3.41 -8.63
C GLU A 441 28.53 -2.28 -7.85
N PHE A 442 29.00 -1.04 -7.94
CA PHE A 442 28.32 0.10 -7.33
C PHE A 442 26.92 0.33 -7.93
N ARG A 443 26.73 0.14 -9.23
CA ARG A 443 25.40 0.21 -9.86
C ARG A 443 24.46 -0.88 -9.35
N LYS A 444 24.95 -2.11 -9.10
CA LYS A 444 24.15 -3.17 -8.49
C LYS A 444 23.77 -2.82 -7.05
N SER A 445 24.70 -2.24 -6.28
CA SER A 445 24.40 -1.72 -4.94
C SER A 445 23.32 -0.65 -4.98
N LEU A 446 23.42 0.33 -5.90
CA LEU A 446 22.45 1.41 -6.05
C LEU A 446 21.10 0.94 -6.62
N TYR A 447 21.08 -0.15 -7.40
CA TYR A 447 19.82 -0.77 -7.80
C TYR A 447 19.01 -1.30 -6.59
N LEU A 448 19.70 -1.80 -5.57
CA LEU A 448 19.10 -2.34 -4.35
C LEU A 448 18.91 -1.28 -3.26
N SER A 449 19.72 -0.22 -3.26
CA SER A 449 19.68 0.89 -2.31
C SER A 449 19.97 2.22 -3.05
N PRO A 450 18.97 2.81 -3.74
CA PRO A 450 19.18 3.90 -4.69
C PRO A 450 19.76 5.19 -4.11
N TYR A 451 19.65 5.39 -2.81
CA TYR A 451 20.08 6.62 -2.11
C TYR A 451 21.22 6.38 -1.12
N ASP A 452 21.96 5.27 -1.26
CA ASP A 452 23.10 5.03 -0.39
C ASP A 452 24.22 6.04 -0.65
N ALA A 453 24.42 6.92 0.34
CA ALA A 453 25.36 8.05 0.24
C ALA A 453 26.80 7.61 -0.01
N GLN A 454 27.23 6.51 0.62
CA GLN A 454 28.60 5.99 0.48
C GLN A 454 28.83 5.41 -0.92
N THR A 455 27.88 4.66 -1.43
CA THR A 455 27.98 4.10 -2.79
C THR A 455 28.04 5.23 -3.84
N HIS A 456 27.22 6.28 -3.68
CA HIS A 456 27.25 7.44 -4.56
C HIS A 456 28.58 8.21 -4.47
N LEU A 457 29.13 8.36 -3.29
CA LEU A 457 30.43 9.00 -3.09
C LEU A 457 31.55 8.24 -3.80
N TRP A 458 31.63 6.94 -3.60
CA TRP A 458 32.66 6.11 -4.24
C TRP A 458 32.47 5.98 -5.74
N LEU A 459 31.25 5.88 -6.23
CA LEU A 459 30.95 5.91 -7.67
C LEU A 459 31.40 7.23 -8.29
N GLY A 460 31.14 8.36 -7.62
CA GLY A 460 31.63 9.68 -8.05
C GLY A 460 33.16 9.73 -8.15
N ARG A 461 33.88 9.20 -7.16
CA ARG A 461 35.34 9.12 -7.17
C ARG A 461 35.89 8.29 -8.34
N VAL A 462 35.30 7.12 -8.58
CA VAL A 462 35.71 6.25 -9.70
C VAL A 462 35.43 6.93 -11.05
N TRP A 463 34.31 7.65 -11.17
CA TRP A 463 34.01 8.40 -12.38
C TRP A 463 34.95 9.59 -12.59
N LEU A 464 35.37 10.30 -11.54
CA LEU A 464 36.39 11.34 -11.64
C LEU A 464 37.71 10.77 -12.16
N ARG A 465 38.17 9.66 -11.58
CA ARG A 465 39.38 8.97 -12.02
C ARG A 465 39.31 8.47 -13.46
N SER A 466 38.10 8.10 -13.93
CA SER A 466 37.84 7.66 -15.27
C SER A 466 37.59 8.81 -16.27
N GLY A 467 37.71 10.07 -15.84
CA GLY A 467 37.47 11.26 -16.68
C GLY A 467 35.99 11.60 -16.93
N ARG A 468 35.05 10.90 -16.26
CA ARG A 468 33.61 11.11 -16.40
C ARG A 468 33.10 12.15 -15.37
N VAL A 469 33.63 13.37 -15.48
CA VAL A 469 33.43 14.39 -14.44
C VAL A 469 31.98 14.78 -14.23
N ARG A 470 31.19 14.89 -15.29
CA ARG A 470 29.76 15.26 -15.17
C ARG A 470 28.96 14.18 -14.46
N ASP A 471 29.16 12.91 -14.78
CA ASP A 471 28.49 11.79 -14.10
C ASP A 471 28.90 11.73 -12.61
N ALA A 472 30.17 12.05 -12.33
CA ALA A 472 30.66 12.14 -10.97
C ALA A 472 29.96 13.23 -10.17
N ILE A 473 29.81 14.43 -10.74
CA ILE A 473 29.13 15.55 -10.10
C ILE A 473 27.68 15.17 -9.73
N GLU A 474 26.94 14.54 -10.64
CA GLU A 474 25.56 14.12 -10.35
C GLU A 474 25.51 13.08 -9.24
N SER A 475 26.39 12.09 -9.25
CA SER A 475 26.46 11.10 -8.16
C SER A 475 26.83 11.74 -6.81
N LEU A 476 27.79 12.64 -6.79
CA LEU A 476 28.21 13.35 -5.58
C LEU A 476 27.10 14.26 -5.02
N LYS A 477 26.31 14.89 -5.88
CA LYS A 477 25.13 15.65 -5.45
C LYS A 477 24.12 14.73 -4.76
N ILE A 478 23.83 13.53 -5.29
CA ILE A 478 22.93 12.57 -4.66
C ILE A 478 23.51 12.11 -3.30
N SER A 479 24.81 11.82 -3.24
CA SER A 479 25.49 11.47 -1.99
C SER A 479 25.26 12.51 -0.89
N LEU A 480 25.49 13.79 -1.22
CA LEU A 480 25.34 14.91 -0.29
C LEU A 480 23.87 15.22 0.05
N TRP A 481 22.94 14.98 -0.88
CA TRP A 481 21.52 15.09 -0.61
C TRP A 481 21.06 14.03 0.39
N SER A 482 21.55 12.80 0.24
CA SER A 482 21.23 11.70 1.15
C SER A 482 21.89 11.86 2.53
N THR A 483 23.19 12.19 2.56
CA THR A 483 23.94 12.39 3.81
C THR A 483 25.02 13.43 3.61
N GLU A 484 24.98 14.51 4.40
CA GLU A 484 26.02 15.51 4.37
C GLU A 484 27.34 14.95 4.92
N SER A 485 28.43 15.11 4.17
CA SER A 485 29.76 14.68 4.59
C SER A 485 30.83 15.68 4.15
N LEU A 486 31.86 15.85 4.98
CA LEU A 486 33.04 16.66 4.65
C LEU A 486 33.68 16.16 3.35
N GLU A 487 33.89 14.88 3.25
CA GLU A 487 34.52 14.21 2.12
C GLU A 487 33.73 14.44 0.81
N GLY A 488 32.41 14.27 0.84
CA GLY A 488 31.54 14.55 -0.30
C GLY A 488 31.62 16.02 -0.76
N ARG A 489 31.68 16.96 0.20
CA ARG A 489 31.82 18.40 -0.10
C ARG A 489 33.17 18.70 -0.76
N LEU A 490 34.26 18.11 -0.27
CA LEU A 490 35.59 18.31 -0.83
C LEU A 490 35.69 17.78 -2.26
N VAL A 491 35.24 16.53 -2.46
CA VAL A 491 35.31 15.89 -3.79
C VAL A 491 34.41 16.59 -4.79
N LEU A 492 33.21 17.03 -4.40
CA LEU A 492 32.31 17.75 -5.30
C LEU A 492 32.84 19.15 -5.66
N ALA A 493 33.40 19.88 -4.70
CA ALA A 493 33.98 21.20 -4.99
C ALA A 493 35.19 21.09 -5.94
N ASP A 494 36.04 20.09 -5.77
CA ASP A 494 37.17 19.85 -6.67
C ASP A 494 36.70 19.43 -8.08
N ALA A 495 35.67 18.57 -8.16
CA ALA A 495 35.04 18.20 -9.42
C ALA A 495 34.43 19.40 -10.17
N LEU A 496 33.75 20.32 -9.46
CA LEU A 496 33.17 21.53 -10.03
C LEU A 496 34.24 22.51 -10.55
N LEU A 497 35.37 22.64 -9.84
CA LEU A 497 36.51 23.41 -10.34
C LEU A 497 37.08 22.85 -11.64
N SER A 498 37.07 21.53 -11.79
CA SER A 498 37.60 20.86 -12.99
C SER A 498 36.74 21.06 -14.24
N VAL A 499 35.48 21.46 -14.09
CA VAL A 499 34.54 21.79 -15.18
C VAL A 499 34.26 23.28 -15.31
N ASP A 500 35.11 24.12 -14.71
CA ASP A 500 35.04 25.58 -14.75
C ASP A 500 33.73 26.16 -14.15
N GLU A 501 33.23 25.54 -13.06
CA GLU A 501 32.09 26.01 -12.27
C GLU A 501 32.53 26.54 -10.88
N PRO A 502 33.34 27.59 -10.81
CA PRO A 502 33.98 28.02 -9.56
C PRO A 502 32.99 28.61 -8.56
N ALA A 503 31.89 29.20 -9.01
CA ALA A 503 30.87 29.76 -8.11
C ALA A 503 30.13 28.63 -7.34
N ALA A 504 29.82 27.52 -8.01
CA ALA A 504 29.25 26.33 -7.36
C ALA A 504 30.26 25.66 -6.43
N ALA A 505 31.52 25.53 -6.87
CA ALA A 505 32.60 24.99 -6.06
C ALA A 505 32.81 25.76 -4.76
N LEU A 506 32.73 27.10 -4.82
CA LEU A 506 32.87 27.96 -3.65
C LEU A 506 31.85 27.66 -2.57
N VAL A 507 30.58 27.47 -2.92
CA VAL A 507 29.52 27.11 -1.97
C VAL A 507 29.85 25.81 -1.21
N HIS A 508 30.32 24.80 -1.94
CA HIS A 508 30.67 23.52 -1.32
C HIS A 508 31.96 23.61 -0.48
N ALA A 509 32.96 24.38 -0.92
CA ALA A 509 34.17 24.60 -0.17
C ALA A 509 33.93 25.43 1.11
N GLU A 510 33.08 26.43 1.10
CA GLU A 510 32.67 27.16 2.29
C GLU A 510 31.97 26.25 3.30
N ARG A 511 31.09 25.39 2.81
CA ARG A 511 30.40 24.43 3.67
C ARG A 511 31.35 23.38 4.23
N ALA A 512 32.35 22.93 3.48
CA ALA A 512 33.40 22.02 3.97
C ALA A 512 34.19 22.63 5.14
N VAL A 513 34.56 23.92 5.05
CA VAL A 513 35.23 24.62 6.15
C VAL A 513 34.32 24.79 7.37
N GLN A 514 33.02 25.01 7.18
CA GLN A 514 32.06 25.04 8.30
C GLN A 514 31.96 23.70 9.02
N LEU A 515 31.97 22.58 8.27
CA LEU A 515 31.92 21.24 8.85
C LEU A 515 33.22 20.85 9.58
N ALA A 516 34.36 21.32 9.09
CA ALA A 516 35.66 21.03 9.68
C ALA A 516 36.59 22.26 9.61
N PRO A 517 36.47 23.21 10.53
CA PRO A 517 37.26 24.45 10.50
C PRO A 517 38.78 24.21 10.61
N GLU A 518 39.21 23.12 11.22
CA GLU A 518 40.61 22.78 11.36
C GLU A 518 41.21 22.01 10.17
N SER A 519 40.36 21.60 9.19
CA SER A 519 40.82 20.89 7.99
C SER A 519 41.66 21.79 7.09
N THR A 520 42.92 21.45 6.93
CA THR A 520 43.84 22.14 6.01
C THR A 520 43.42 21.99 4.56
N GLU A 521 42.85 20.84 4.21
CA GLU A 521 42.36 20.52 2.87
C GLU A 521 41.14 21.39 2.51
N ALA A 522 40.17 21.51 3.44
CA ALA A 522 38.99 22.37 3.24
C ALA A 522 39.37 23.85 3.05
N ARG A 523 40.30 24.35 3.86
CA ARG A 523 40.81 25.73 3.74
C ARG A 523 41.55 25.96 2.41
N ALA A 524 42.41 25.02 2.00
CA ALA A 524 43.11 25.11 0.72
C ALA A 524 42.13 25.10 -0.48
N LEU A 525 41.10 24.23 -0.42
CA LEU A 525 40.08 24.15 -1.46
C LEU A 525 39.24 25.44 -1.50
N LEU A 526 38.90 26.02 -0.35
CA LEU A 526 38.19 27.30 -0.28
C LEU A 526 39.01 28.43 -0.93
N THR A 527 40.32 28.48 -0.67
CA THR A 527 41.21 29.47 -1.28
C THR A 527 41.23 29.32 -2.80
N ARG A 528 41.44 28.11 -3.31
CA ARG A 528 41.41 27.81 -4.75
C ARG A 528 40.08 28.18 -5.40
N SER A 529 38.94 27.85 -4.75
CA SER A 529 37.61 28.16 -5.26
C SER A 529 37.35 29.68 -5.31
N ARG A 530 37.82 30.46 -4.31
CA ARG A 530 37.73 31.92 -4.32
C ARG A 530 38.57 32.56 -5.43
N GLU A 531 39.80 32.11 -5.59
CA GLU A 531 40.69 32.59 -6.66
C GLU A 531 40.13 32.27 -8.06
N ALA A 532 39.53 31.13 -8.22
CA ALA A 532 38.90 30.75 -9.48
C ALA A 532 37.62 31.58 -9.74
N ALA A 533 36.77 31.76 -8.72
CA ALA A 533 35.54 32.56 -8.83
C ALA A 533 35.85 34.08 -9.11
N ALA A 534 36.95 34.61 -8.58
CA ALA A 534 37.37 36.01 -8.84
C ALA A 534 37.88 36.23 -10.29
N LYS A 535 38.20 35.19 -11.05
CA LYS A 535 38.66 35.25 -12.45
C LYS A 535 37.53 35.19 -13.46
N VAL A 536 36.32 34.83 -13.02
CA VAL A 536 35.14 34.80 -13.88
C VAL A 536 34.53 36.20 -13.86
N PRO A 537 34.40 36.89 -15.04
CA PRO A 537 33.96 38.28 -15.13
C PRO A 537 32.50 38.50 -14.73
#